data_b37b5206353fe60cb7aeb6b139997dca
#
_entry.id   b37b5206353fe60cb7aeb6b139997dca
#
_cell.length_a   1.000
_cell.length_b   1.000
_cell.length_c   1.000
_cell.angle_alpha   90.00
_cell.angle_beta   90.00
_cell.angle_gamma   90.00
#
_symmetry.space_group_name_H-M   'P 1'
#
loop_
_entity.id
_entity.type
_entity.pdbx_description
1 polymer ?
#
loop_
_entity_poly.entity_id
_entity_poly.type
_entity_poly.pdbx_seq_one_letter_code
_entity_poly.pdbx_strand_id
1 'polypeptide(L)'
;VTQPEPLPELVAHAHDTRVVVIGGGVGGLVAALELAKIGMPVTILEASDRIGGVLRTAEVAGIRLDVGAESFATRGGTVRALIDELGLGDAVVAPSPAGAWVTGLPGGAAAPLPAGGVLGIPENPWDPSVRRIIGWGGAWRAYLDRLRPPLTIGHDRSLGALVRARMGAKVLDRLVAPVTTGVYSARPDDVDVDIAAPGLNAALTRTGSLGGAVAELRGGRRVAPGGAVAGLDGGMSRLVDALHVKLTDLGVEVRTGWPVTAIERADRGWRVRAGDDLAADVVVVAVPEAAARRLLEPVVPALD
;
A
#
# COMPACT_ATOMS: atom_id res chain seq x y z
N VAL A 1 -9.59 -33.03 20.96
CA VAL A 1 -9.50 -32.81 19.49
C VAL A 1 -10.92 -32.99 18.96
N THR A 2 -11.61 -31.90 18.69
CA THR A 2 -12.95 -31.93 18.06
C THR A 2 -12.81 -32.50 16.66
N GLN A 3 -13.65 -33.47 16.30
CA GLN A 3 -13.70 -34.00 14.93
C GLN A 3 -14.08 -32.86 13.97
N PRO A 4 -13.49 -32.77 12.77
CA PRO A 4 -13.89 -31.78 11.79
C PRO A 4 -15.37 -31.98 11.40
N GLU A 5 -16.11 -30.89 11.35
CA GLU A 5 -17.52 -30.85 10.97
C GLU A 5 -17.69 -31.39 9.53
N PRO A 6 -18.73 -32.19 9.23
CA PRO A 6 -18.96 -32.70 7.87
C PRO A 6 -19.20 -31.57 6.88
N LEU A 7 -18.70 -31.70 5.65
CA LEU A 7 -18.77 -30.67 4.60
C LEU A 7 -20.19 -30.09 4.38
N PRO A 8 -21.29 -30.88 4.37
CA PRO A 8 -22.65 -30.37 4.22
C PRO A 8 -23.08 -29.45 5.39
N GLU A 9 -22.65 -29.75 6.62
CA GLU A 9 -22.95 -28.92 7.79
C GLU A 9 -22.17 -27.61 7.76
N LEU A 10 -20.91 -27.64 7.32
CA LEU A 10 -20.09 -26.43 7.10
C LEU A 10 -20.72 -25.51 6.04
N VAL A 11 -21.22 -26.08 4.94
CA VAL A 11 -21.92 -25.31 3.90
C VAL A 11 -23.22 -24.69 4.42
N ALA A 12 -24.02 -25.47 5.15
CA ALA A 12 -25.25 -24.95 5.76
C ALA A 12 -24.93 -23.84 6.78
N HIS A 13 -23.90 -24.02 7.60
CA HIS A 13 -23.46 -23.03 8.56
C HIS A 13 -22.98 -21.72 7.86
N ALA A 14 -22.27 -21.85 6.74
CA ALA A 14 -21.87 -20.70 5.95
C ALA A 14 -23.06 -19.89 5.43
N HIS A 15 -24.10 -20.54 4.90
CA HIS A 15 -25.32 -19.87 4.41
C HIS A 15 -26.12 -19.17 5.51
N ASP A 16 -26.04 -19.63 6.74
CA ASP A 16 -26.75 -19.04 7.89
C ASP A 16 -25.91 -17.93 8.57
N THR A 17 -24.62 -17.81 8.25
CA THR A 17 -23.70 -16.85 8.89
C THR A 17 -23.73 -15.52 8.17
N ARG A 18 -24.39 -14.52 8.76
CA ARG A 18 -24.47 -13.16 8.21
C ARG A 18 -23.18 -12.37 8.50
N VAL A 19 -22.57 -11.86 7.45
CA VAL A 19 -21.34 -11.08 7.56
C VAL A 19 -21.60 -9.62 7.21
N VAL A 20 -21.13 -8.71 8.05
CA VAL A 20 -21.04 -7.28 7.73
C VAL A 20 -19.58 -6.90 7.55
N VAL A 21 -19.25 -6.38 6.38
CA VAL A 21 -17.95 -5.82 6.04
C VAL A 21 -18.01 -4.30 6.15
N ILE A 22 -17.19 -3.72 7.01
CA ILE A 22 -17.10 -2.27 7.22
C ILE A 22 -15.94 -1.72 6.41
N GLY A 23 -16.25 -0.93 5.39
CA GLY A 23 -15.29 -0.34 4.45
C GLY A 23 -15.35 -0.98 3.07
N GLY A 24 -15.74 -0.19 2.06
CA GLY A 24 -15.83 -0.56 0.64
C GLY A 24 -14.54 -0.31 -0.14
N GLY A 25 -13.39 -0.23 0.52
CA GLY A 25 -12.07 -0.23 -0.13
C GLY A 25 -11.73 -1.60 -0.70
N VAL A 26 -10.62 -1.71 -1.46
CA VAL A 26 -10.21 -2.98 -2.10
C VAL A 26 -10.15 -4.14 -1.10
N GLY A 27 -9.60 -3.92 0.09
CA GLY A 27 -9.53 -4.96 1.13
C GLY A 27 -10.92 -5.48 1.54
N GLY A 28 -11.89 -4.58 1.75
CA GLY A 28 -13.26 -4.97 2.09
C GLY A 28 -13.99 -5.65 0.94
N LEU A 29 -13.81 -5.16 -0.30
CA LEU A 29 -14.41 -5.78 -1.48
C LEU A 29 -13.87 -7.21 -1.72
N VAL A 30 -12.56 -7.43 -1.53
CA VAL A 30 -11.95 -8.75 -1.67
C VAL A 30 -12.39 -9.68 -0.53
N ALA A 31 -12.43 -9.19 0.72
CA ALA A 31 -12.94 -9.98 1.84
C ALA A 31 -14.39 -10.41 1.60
N ALA A 32 -15.24 -9.50 1.13
CA ALA A 32 -16.61 -9.82 0.79
C ALA A 32 -16.71 -10.83 -0.36
N LEU A 33 -15.85 -10.71 -1.38
CA LEU A 33 -15.79 -11.67 -2.48
C LEU A 33 -15.48 -13.08 -2.00
N GLU A 34 -14.44 -13.24 -1.18
CA GLU A 34 -14.04 -14.57 -0.69
C GLU A 34 -15.10 -15.20 0.21
N LEU A 35 -15.77 -14.40 1.04
CA LEU A 35 -16.87 -14.86 1.89
C LEU A 35 -18.13 -15.22 1.09
N ALA A 36 -18.48 -14.42 0.08
CA ALA A 36 -19.63 -14.69 -0.77
C ALA A 36 -19.41 -15.94 -1.67
N LYS A 37 -18.17 -16.22 -2.10
CA LYS A 37 -17.84 -17.43 -2.87
C LYS A 37 -18.16 -18.73 -2.12
N ILE A 38 -18.10 -18.72 -0.80
CA ILE A 38 -18.49 -19.88 0.05
C ILE A 38 -19.92 -19.82 0.52
N GLY A 39 -20.72 -18.90 -0.03
CA GLY A 39 -22.17 -18.83 0.18
C GLY A 39 -22.59 -18.03 1.41
N MET A 40 -21.72 -17.30 2.08
CA MET A 40 -22.11 -16.44 3.21
C MET A 40 -22.92 -15.22 2.71
N PRO A 41 -24.02 -14.87 3.36
CA PRO A 41 -24.71 -13.59 3.14
C PRO A 41 -23.84 -12.43 3.62
N VAL A 42 -23.43 -11.56 2.70
CA VAL A 42 -22.51 -10.44 2.99
C VAL A 42 -23.17 -9.11 2.69
N THR A 43 -23.06 -8.17 3.62
CA THR A 43 -23.40 -6.75 3.42
C THR A 43 -22.15 -5.89 3.63
N ILE A 44 -21.84 -5.04 2.65
CA ILE A 44 -20.75 -4.06 2.74
C ILE A 44 -21.32 -2.70 3.12
N LEU A 45 -20.74 -2.06 4.14
CA LEU A 45 -21.08 -0.70 4.56
C LEU A 45 -19.89 0.24 4.25
N GLU A 46 -20.10 1.19 3.36
CA GLU A 46 -19.12 2.20 2.98
C GLU A 46 -19.60 3.59 3.40
N ALA A 47 -18.73 4.33 4.09
CA ALA A 47 -19.08 5.65 4.61
C ALA A 47 -19.21 6.72 3.52
N SER A 48 -18.42 6.62 2.46
CA SER A 48 -18.48 7.54 1.33
C SER A 48 -19.63 7.20 0.36
N ASP A 49 -19.84 8.06 -0.61
CA ASP A 49 -20.83 7.88 -1.68
C ASP A 49 -20.44 6.83 -2.74
N ARG A 50 -19.24 6.25 -2.62
CA ARG A 50 -18.67 5.29 -3.60
C ARG A 50 -17.77 4.26 -2.93
N ILE A 51 -17.65 3.09 -3.55
CA ILE A 51 -16.68 2.06 -3.20
C ILE A 51 -15.32 2.29 -3.89
N GLY A 52 -14.32 1.50 -3.54
CA GLY A 52 -12.97 1.48 -4.14
C GLY A 52 -11.90 2.13 -3.27
N GLY A 53 -12.27 2.94 -2.27
CA GLY A 53 -11.31 3.55 -1.35
C GLY A 53 -10.24 4.38 -2.08
N VAL A 54 -8.99 3.95 -2.02
CA VAL A 54 -7.84 4.62 -2.65
C VAL A 54 -7.78 4.46 -4.18
N LEU A 55 -8.53 3.53 -4.77
CA LEU A 55 -8.68 3.43 -6.23
C LEU A 55 -9.70 4.47 -6.69
N ARG A 56 -9.19 5.60 -7.15
CA ARG A 56 -9.99 6.76 -7.57
C ARG A 56 -9.57 7.25 -8.94
N THR A 57 -10.56 7.50 -9.77
CA THR A 57 -10.39 8.17 -11.06
C THR A 57 -11.03 9.54 -11.01
N ALA A 58 -10.41 10.51 -11.65
CA ALA A 58 -10.97 11.82 -11.93
C ALA A 58 -10.79 12.16 -13.41
N GLU A 59 -11.64 13.02 -13.91
CA GLU A 59 -11.48 13.60 -15.23
C GLU A 59 -10.75 14.92 -15.13
N VAL A 60 -9.61 15.02 -15.83
CA VAL A 60 -8.80 16.23 -15.87
C VAL A 60 -8.61 16.61 -17.33
N ALA A 61 -9.14 17.75 -17.74
CA ALA A 61 -9.09 18.24 -19.13
C ALA A 61 -9.61 17.22 -20.16
N GLY A 62 -10.67 16.48 -19.84
CA GLY A 62 -11.28 15.46 -20.71
C GLY A 62 -10.53 14.11 -20.72
N ILE A 63 -9.52 13.93 -19.88
CA ILE A 63 -8.75 12.69 -19.76
C ILE A 63 -9.07 12.05 -18.40
N ARG A 64 -9.44 10.76 -18.42
CA ARG A 64 -9.59 9.97 -17.18
C ARG A 64 -8.22 9.58 -16.67
N LEU A 65 -7.94 9.96 -15.41
CA LEU A 65 -6.68 9.67 -14.74
C LEU A 65 -6.96 9.07 -13.36
N ASP A 66 -6.13 8.13 -12.96
CA ASP A 66 -6.10 7.70 -11.58
C ASP A 66 -5.54 8.82 -10.69
N VAL A 67 -6.31 9.22 -9.66
CA VAL A 67 -5.92 10.26 -8.69
C VAL A 67 -5.67 9.67 -7.31
N GLY A 68 -5.61 8.37 -7.21
CA GLY A 68 -5.27 7.58 -6.03
C GLY A 68 -4.17 6.58 -6.38
N ALA A 69 -4.37 5.30 -6.05
CA ALA A 69 -3.43 4.26 -6.44
C ALA A 69 -3.57 3.96 -7.95
N GLU A 70 -2.48 4.20 -8.69
CA GLU A 70 -2.41 4.08 -10.17
C GLU A 70 -1.79 2.77 -10.66
N SER A 71 -1.29 1.94 -9.74
CA SER A 71 -0.59 0.71 -10.07
C SER A 71 -0.63 -0.28 -8.91
N PHE A 72 -0.30 -1.53 -9.22
CA PHE A 72 -0.16 -2.61 -8.23
C PHE A 72 1.21 -3.28 -8.32
N ALA A 73 1.70 -3.82 -7.20
CA ALA A 73 2.95 -4.55 -7.15
C ALA A 73 2.82 -5.92 -7.86
N THR A 74 3.77 -6.23 -8.74
CA THR A 74 3.80 -7.53 -9.46
C THR A 74 4.42 -8.64 -8.62
N ARG A 75 5.11 -8.30 -7.52
CA ARG A 75 5.70 -9.27 -6.61
C ARG A 75 4.63 -10.09 -5.90
N GLY A 76 4.82 -11.39 -5.82
CA GLY A 76 3.92 -12.31 -5.11
C GLY A 76 2.71 -12.78 -5.93
N GLY A 77 2.34 -12.08 -7.00
CA GLY A 77 1.30 -12.50 -7.95
C GLY A 77 -0.15 -12.45 -7.45
N THR A 78 -0.40 -12.13 -6.18
CA THR A 78 -1.75 -12.17 -5.58
C THR A 78 -2.74 -11.21 -6.26
N VAL A 79 -2.32 -9.96 -6.49
CA VAL A 79 -3.17 -8.99 -7.19
C VAL A 79 -3.37 -9.39 -8.65
N ARG A 80 -2.34 -9.93 -9.31
CA ARG A 80 -2.44 -10.44 -10.66
C ARG A 80 -3.44 -11.60 -10.75
N ALA A 81 -3.42 -12.54 -9.82
CA ALA A 81 -4.38 -13.63 -9.77
C ALA A 81 -5.83 -13.14 -9.62
N LEU A 82 -6.06 -12.14 -8.76
CA LEU A 82 -7.38 -11.52 -8.63
C LEU A 82 -7.82 -10.84 -9.93
N ILE A 83 -6.92 -10.12 -10.61
CA ILE A 83 -7.19 -9.46 -11.90
C ILE A 83 -7.56 -10.50 -12.96
N ASP A 84 -6.83 -11.62 -13.03
CA ASP A 84 -7.10 -12.72 -13.95
C ASP A 84 -8.45 -13.39 -13.63
N GLU A 85 -8.76 -13.62 -12.36
CA GLU A 85 -10.05 -14.16 -11.90
C GLU A 85 -11.24 -13.27 -12.31
N LEU A 86 -11.05 -11.95 -12.28
CA LEU A 86 -12.06 -10.97 -12.66
C LEU A 86 -12.12 -10.74 -14.18
N GLY A 87 -11.37 -11.49 -14.99
CA GLY A 87 -11.37 -11.38 -16.44
C GLY A 87 -10.67 -10.13 -16.98
N LEU A 88 -9.81 -9.50 -16.18
CA LEU A 88 -9.08 -8.29 -16.57
C LEU A 88 -7.62 -8.55 -16.98
N GLY A 89 -7.21 -9.81 -17.14
CA GLY A 89 -5.82 -10.19 -17.41
C GLY A 89 -5.22 -9.51 -18.63
N ASP A 90 -6.00 -9.37 -19.72
CA ASP A 90 -5.57 -8.72 -20.97
C ASP A 90 -5.45 -7.19 -20.85
N ALA A 91 -6.04 -6.61 -19.82
CA ALA A 91 -5.95 -5.17 -19.55
C ALA A 91 -4.71 -4.78 -18.74
N VAL A 92 -3.90 -5.75 -18.31
CA VAL A 92 -2.70 -5.46 -17.52
C VAL A 92 -1.63 -4.85 -18.44
N VAL A 93 -1.15 -3.66 -18.05
CA VAL A 93 -0.13 -2.91 -18.79
C VAL A 93 1.10 -2.65 -17.94
N ALA A 94 2.26 -2.71 -18.57
CA ALA A 94 3.51 -2.30 -17.94
C ALA A 94 3.63 -0.76 -17.91
N PRO A 95 4.36 -0.21 -16.92
CA PRO A 95 4.66 1.22 -16.89
C PRO A 95 5.39 1.69 -18.15
N SER A 96 5.22 2.97 -18.48
CA SER A 96 5.96 3.58 -19.58
C SER A 96 7.47 3.40 -19.40
N PRO A 97 8.23 3.05 -20.47
CA PRO A 97 9.68 2.97 -20.42
C PRO A 97 10.37 4.33 -20.16
N ALA A 98 9.63 5.44 -20.24
CA ALA A 98 10.13 6.77 -19.87
C ALA A 98 10.54 6.89 -18.39
N GLY A 99 10.10 5.96 -17.54
CA GLY A 99 10.43 5.90 -16.12
C GLY A 99 9.75 7.00 -15.31
N ALA A 100 10.09 7.04 -14.02
CA ALA A 100 9.59 8.05 -13.09
C ALA A 100 10.42 9.34 -13.15
N TRP A 101 9.79 10.48 -12.89
CA TRP A 101 10.41 11.80 -12.90
C TRP A 101 10.23 12.51 -11.56
N VAL A 102 11.25 13.25 -11.15
CA VAL A 102 11.19 14.18 -10.03
C VAL A 102 10.99 15.58 -10.59
N THR A 103 9.98 16.29 -10.10
CA THR A 103 9.65 17.69 -10.44
C THR A 103 9.87 18.59 -9.22
N GLY A 104 9.76 19.91 -9.40
CA GLY A 104 9.95 20.86 -8.31
C GLY A 104 11.41 21.05 -7.87
N LEU A 105 12.38 20.66 -8.70
CA LEU A 105 13.78 20.94 -8.48
C LEU A 105 14.07 22.47 -8.57
N PRO A 106 15.21 22.95 -8.02
CA PRO A 106 15.57 24.37 -8.11
C PRO A 106 15.44 24.94 -9.52
N GLY A 107 14.82 26.10 -9.65
CA GLY A 107 14.52 26.72 -10.94
C GLY A 107 13.32 26.12 -11.68
N GLY A 108 12.47 25.34 -11.01
CA GLY A 108 11.31 24.68 -11.64
C GLY A 108 11.68 23.49 -12.54
N ALA A 109 12.91 23.00 -12.44
CA ALA A 109 13.41 21.91 -13.26
C ALA A 109 12.76 20.56 -12.90
N ALA A 110 12.81 19.63 -13.87
CA ALA A 110 12.46 18.24 -13.68
C ALA A 110 13.62 17.34 -14.16
N ALA A 111 13.74 16.16 -13.60
CA ALA A 111 14.75 15.18 -14.00
C ALA A 111 14.22 13.75 -13.85
N PRO A 112 14.66 12.80 -14.70
CA PRO A 112 14.38 11.39 -14.49
C PRO A 112 14.89 10.94 -13.13
N LEU A 113 14.10 10.12 -12.42
CA LEU A 113 14.52 9.50 -11.18
C LEU A 113 15.69 8.54 -11.45
N PRO A 114 16.82 8.66 -10.72
CA PRO A 114 17.97 7.79 -10.96
C PRO A 114 17.62 6.31 -10.77
N ALA A 115 18.05 5.49 -11.72
CA ALA A 115 17.99 4.05 -11.56
C ALA A 115 19.06 3.61 -10.53
N GLY A 116 18.79 2.53 -9.82
CA GLY A 116 19.82 1.94 -8.99
C GLY A 116 19.89 2.41 -7.55
N GLY A 117 18.78 2.91 -7.01
CA GLY A 117 18.62 3.18 -5.59
C GLY A 117 17.73 2.15 -4.88
N VAL A 118 17.66 2.23 -3.57
CA VAL A 118 16.63 1.61 -2.71
C VAL A 118 15.88 2.76 -2.06
N LEU A 119 14.57 2.84 -2.29
CA LEU A 119 13.72 3.94 -1.80
C LEU A 119 14.25 5.35 -2.13
N GLY A 120 14.89 5.52 -3.28
CA GLY A 120 15.51 6.78 -3.67
C GLY A 120 16.91 7.03 -3.06
N ILE A 121 17.41 6.18 -2.17
CA ILE A 121 18.77 6.25 -1.62
C ILE A 121 19.72 5.80 -2.72
N PRO A 122 20.65 6.66 -3.19
CA PRO A 122 21.58 6.29 -4.26
C PRO A 122 22.70 5.39 -3.76
N GLU A 123 23.05 4.39 -4.56
CA GLU A 123 24.26 3.58 -4.37
C GLU A 123 25.54 4.44 -4.54
N ASN A 124 25.55 5.26 -5.59
CA ASN A 124 26.65 6.14 -5.94
C ASN A 124 26.20 7.60 -6.06
N PRO A 125 26.57 8.47 -5.10
CA PRO A 125 26.20 9.88 -5.15
C PRO A 125 26.87 10.65 -6.31
N TRP A 126 27.93 10.08 -6.92
CA TRP A 126 28.64 10.69 -8.06
C TRP A 126 28.01 10.35 -9.41
N ASP A 127 27.03 9.48 -9.47
CA ASP A 127 26.32 9.20 -10.71
C ASP A 127 25.77 10.50 -11.33
N PRO A 128 25.93 10.73 -12.64
CA PRO A 128 25.46 11.95 -13.30
C PRO A 128 23.95 12.20 -13.11
N SER A 129 23.12 11.16 -13.09
CA SER A 129 21.69 11.27 -12.85
C SER A 129 21.36 11.73 -11.43
N VAL A 130 22.08 11.20 -10.44
CA VAL A 130 21.98 11.62 -9.04
C VAL A 130 22.44 13.07 -8.86
N ARG A 131 23.63 13.42 -9.40
CA ARG A 131 24.19 14.78 -9.32
C ARG A 131 23.30 15.84 -9.96
N ARG A 132 22.58 15.50 -11.03
CA ARG A 132 21.60 16.40 -11.65
C ARG A 132 20.55 16.86 -10.68
N ILE A 133 20.16 16.02 -9.72
CA ILE A 133 19.09 16.29 -8.75
C ILE A 133 19.65 16.95 -7.48
N ILE A 134 20.74 16.42 -6.90
CA ILE A 134 21.27 16.88 -5.62
C ILE A 134 22.39 17.92 -5.75
N GLY A 135 22.93 18.08 -6.96
CA GLY A 135 24.05 18.98 -7.24
C GLY A 135 25.39 18.49 -6.67
N TRP A 136 26.48 19.16 -7.02
CA TRP A 136 27.82 18.81 -6.55
C TRP A 136 27.95 18.83 -5.02
N GLY A 137 27.43 19.85 -4.34
CA GLY A 137 27.47 19.94 -2.88
C GLY A 137 26.68 18.83 -2.19
N GLY A 138 25.57 18.39 -2.79
CA GLY A 138 24.81 17.22 -2.32
C GLY A 138 25.59 15.93 -2.48
N ALA A 139 26.26 15.75 -3.62
CA ALA A 139 27.10 14.58 -3.89
C ALA A 139 28.28 14.46 -2.91
N TRP A 140 28.98 15.57 -2.67
CA TRP A 140 30.04 15.64 -1.66
C TRP A 140 29.52 15.27 -0.26
N ARG A 141 28.39 15.91 0.15
CA ARG A 141 27.81 15.64 1.47
C ARG A 141 27.39 14.16 1.61
N ALA A 142 26.82 13.57 0.57
CA ALA A 142 26.45 12.16 0.57
C ALA A 142 27.65 11.23 0.55
N TYR A 143 28.74 11.60 -0.14
CA TYR A 143 29.97 10.82 -0.19
C TYR A 143 30.66 10.73 1.19
N LEU A 144 30.56 11.78 2.02
CA LEU A 144 31.11 11.78 3.38
C LEU A 144 30.49 10.71 4.30
N ASP A 145 29.39 10.09 3.88
CA ASP A 145 28.83 8.92 4.54
C ASP A 145 29.85 7.78 4.72
N ARG A 146 30.73 7.58 3.74
CA ARG A 146 31.78 6.57 3.76
C ARG A 146 32.85 6.79 4.84
N LEU A 147 32.98 8.03 5.33
CA LEU A 147 33.93 8.41 6.38
C LEU A 147 33.30 8.38 7.78
N ARG A 148 32.02 8.13 7.89
CA ARG A 148 31.31 8.03 9.16
C ARG A 148 31.31 6.57 9.64
N PRO A 149 31.96 6.26 10.75
CA PRO A 149 31.90 4.92 11.31
C PRO A 149 30.44 4.55 11.64
N PRO A 150 30.07 3.27 11.50
CA PRO A 150 28.74 2.79 11.89
C PRO A 150 28.66 2.69 13.44
N LEU A 151 28.75 3.84 14.13
CA LEU A 151 28.78 3.91 15.59
C LEU A 151 27.37 3.94 16.21
N THR A 152 26.32 3.50 15.51
CA THR A 152 24.99 3.35 16.07
C THR A 152 24.87 1.97 16.73
N ILE A 153 25.03 1.94 18.03
CA ILE A 153 24.50 0.85 18.87
C ILE A 153 22.98 1.02 18.85
N GLY A 154 22.32 0.34 17.93
CA GLY A 154 20.85 0.40 17.77
C GLY A 154 20.40 0.40 16.32
N HIS A 155 19.13 0.15 16.10
CA HIS A 155 18.49 0.26 14.80
C HIS A 155 17.92 1.67 14.62
N ASP A 156 18.33 2.36 13.54
CA ASP A 156 17.60 3.55 13.10
C ASP A 156 16.23 3.09 12.57
N ARG A 157 15.17 3.50 13.24
CA ARG A 157 13.80 3.18 12.83
C ARG A 157 13.31 4.12 11.74
N SER A 158 13.59 5.43 11.86
CA SER A 158 13.15 6.44 10.91
C SER A 158 14.06 6.49 9.68
N LEU A 159 13.51 6.20 8.51
CA LEU A 159 14.22 6.32 7.24
C LEU A 159 14.69 7.75 6.98
N GLY A 160 13.86 8.74 7.29
CA GLY A 160 14.21 10.16 7.11
C GLY A 160 15.39 10.58 7.99
N ALA A 161 15.37 10.19 9.27
CA ALA A 161 16.45 10.48 10.20
C ALA A 161 17.77 9.84 9.75
N LEU A 162 17.73 8.56 9.36
CA LEU A 162 18.88 7.81 8.84
C LEU A 162 19.50 8.50 7.62
N VAL A 163 18.68 8.78 6.60
CA VAL A 163 19.19 9.38 5.35
C VAL A 163 19.73 10.80 5.57
N ARG A 164 19.02 11.61 6.37
CA ARG A 164 19.46 12.99 6.71
C ARG A 164 20.81 12.97 7.42
N ALA A 165 20.98 12.09 8.40
CA ALA A 165 22.20 11.95 9.16
C ALA A 165 23.36 11.47 8.28
N ARG A 166 23.15 10.45 7.46
CA ARG A 166 24.20 9.80 6.65
C ARG A 166 24.51 10.55 5.37
N MET A 167 23.51 10.87 4.54
CA MET A 167 23.70 11.45 3.20
C MET A 167 23.28 12.93 3.07
N GLY A 168 22.57 13.47 4.08
CA GLY A 168 22.18 14.89 4.13
C GLY A 168 20.82 15.19 3.52
N ALA A 169 20.34 16.42 3.77
CA ALA A 169 19.00 16.88 3.42
C ALA A 169 18.68 16.80 1.91
N LYS A 170 19.66 17.13 1.04
CA LYS A 170 19.41 17.11 -0.41
C LYS A 170 19.07 15.74 -0.96
N VAL A 171 19.69 14.67 -0.44
CA VAL A 171 19.33 13.29 -0.79
C VAL A 171 17.96 12.95 -0.24
N LEU A 172 17.70 13.30 1.02
CA LEU A 172 16.41 13.07 1.64
C LEU A 172 15.29 13.77 0.87
N ASP A 173 15.37 15.08 0.68
CA ASP A 173 14.27 15.91 0.18
C ASP A 173 14.02 15.72 -1.32
N ARG A 174 15.06 15.41 -2.11
CA ARG A 174 14.97 15.41 -3.58
C ARG A 174 14.98 14.01 -4.21
N LEU A 175 15.38 12.99 -3.47
CA LEU A 175 15.43 11.61 -3.95
C LEU A 175 14.55 10.68 -3.12
N VAL A 176 14.68 10.70 -1.79
CA VAL A 176 13.97 9.76 -0.91
C VAL A 176 12.52 10.19 -0.67
N ALA A 177 12.28 11.46 -0.33
CA ALA A 177 10.95 11.96 -0.04
C ALA A 177 9.95 11.79 -1.21
N PRO A 178 10.30 12.10 -2.47
CA PRO A 178 9.39 11.83 -3.59
C PRO A 178 9.00 10.35 -3.73
N VAL A 179 9.95 9.45 -3.50
CA VAL A 179 9.72 8.00 -3.60
C VAL A 179 8.85 7.51 -2.43
N THR A 180 9.18 7.88 -1.19
CA THR A 180 8.41 7.44 -0.02
C THR A 180 7.00 8.00 -0.01
N THR A 181 6.83 9.26 -0.38
CA THR A 181 5.50 9.87 -0.49
C THR A 181 4.67 9.20 -1.59
N GLY A 182 5.28 8.87 -2.74
CA GLY A 182 4.58 8.20 -3.82
C GLY A 182 4.22 6.74 -3.52
N VAL A 183 5.10 6.02 -2.80
CA VAL A 183 4.89 4.58 -2.53
C VAL A 183 4.08 4.33 -1.25
N TYR A 184 4.37 5.09 -0.18
CA TYR A 184 3.77 4.85 1.15
C TYR A 184 2.77 5.92 1.56
N SER A 185 2.60 6.99 0.77
CA SER A 185 1.81 8.17 1.16
C SER A 185 2.21 8.74 2.52
N ALA A 186 3.48 8.57 2.90
CA ALA A 186 4.04 8.93 4.19
C ALA A 186 5.31 9.78 4.03
N ARG A 187 5.57 10.65 5.00
CA ARG A 187 6.85 11.37 5.05
C ARG A 187 7.97 10.39 5.37
N PRO A 188 9.20 10.60 4.87
CA PRO A 188 10.34 9.72 5.16
C PRO A 188 10.61 9.55 6.65
N ASP A 189 10.32 10.56 7.46
CA ASP A 189 10.52 10.52 8.92
C ASP A 189 9.54 9.54 9.61
N ASP A 190 8.39 9.27 9.00
CA ASP A 190 7.33 8.39 9.50
C ASP A 190 7.43 6.96 8.93
N VAL A 191 8.42 6.70 8.06
CA VAL A 191 8.64 5.39 7.42
C VAL A 191 9.67 4.61 8.23
N ASP A 192 9.30 3.40 8.68
CA ASP A 192 10.21 2.47 9.36
C ASP A 192 11.17 1.81 8.36
N VAL A 193 12.47 1.86 8.67
CA VAL A 193 13.54 1.33 7.80
C VAL A 193 13.42 -0.17 7.60
N ASP A 194 13.13 -0.93 8.65
CA ASP A 194 13.13 -2.38 8.59
C ASP A 194 11.92 -2.93 7.85
N ILE A 195 10.81 -2.15 7.84
CA ILE A 195 9.61 -2.46 7.06
C ILE A 195 9.79 -2.09 5.58
N ALA A 196 10.29 -0.87 5.31
CA ALA A 196 10.37 -0.35 3.95
C ALA A 196 11.58 -0.86 3.16
N ALA A 197 12.69 -1.13 3.83
CA ALA A 197 13.93 -1.66 3.27
C ALA A 197 14.51 -2.78 4.15
N PRO A 198 13.87 -3.96 4.23
CA PRO A 198 14.34 -5.05 5.06
C PRO A 198 15.82 -5.38 4.80
N GLY A 199 16.62 -5.42 5.87
CA GLY A 199 18.03 -5.71 5.81
C GLY A 199 18.95 -4.49 5.59
N LEU A 200 18.42 -3.28 5.40
CA LEU A 200 19.24 -2.08 5.17
C LEU A 200 20.13 -1.76 6.37
N ASN A 201 19.60 -1.83 7.60
CA ASN A 201 20.38 -1.62 8.83
C ASN A 201 21.50 -2.64 8.97
N ALA A 202 21.23 -3.92 8.70
CA ALA A 202 22.24 -4.97 8.74
C ALA A 202 23.32 -4.80 7.66
N ALA A 203 22.92 -4.43 6.44
CA ALA A 203 23.85 -4.13 5.36
C ALA A 203 24.70 -2.89 5.66
N LEU A 204 24.13 -1.85 6.26
CA LEU A 204 24.86 -0.66 6.69
C LEU A 204 25.94 -0.99 7.72
N THR A 205 25.64 -1.87 8.67
CA THR A 205 26.60 -2.34 9.67
C THR A 205 27.79 -3.08 9.00
N ARG A 206 27.52 -3.90 7.99
CA ARG A 206 28.55 -4.67 7.28
C ARG A 206 29.41 -3.80 6.36
N THR A 207 28.79 -2.88 5.63
CA THR A 207 29.47 -2.09 4.59
C THR A 207 30.04 -0.76 5.10
N GLY A 208 29.61 -0.31 6.27
CA GLY A 208 30.05 0.94 6.87
C GLY A 208 29.47 2.21 6.25
N SER A 209 28.70 2.10 5.14
CA SER A 209 28.10 3.24 4.45
C SER A 209 26.72 2.91 3.89
N LEU A 210 25.85 3.93 3.85
CA LEU A 210 24.48 3.75 3.33
C LEU A 210 24.48 3.45 1.83
N GLY A 211 25.39 4.07 1.07
CA GLY A 211 25.59 3.73 -0.34
C GLY A 211 26.09 2.30 -0.55
N GLY A 212 26.98 1.81 0.31
CA GLY A 212 27.45 0.41 0.31
C GLY A 212 26.33 -0.57 0.65
N ALA A 213 25.50 -0.22 1.64
CA ALA A 213 24.34 -1.02 2.02
C ALA A 213 23.32 -1.16 0.87
N VAL A 214 23.04 -0.08 0.16
CA VAL A 214 22.21 -0.09 -1.04
C VAL A 214 22.80 -0.98 -2.13
N ALA A 215 24.10 -0.88 -2.38
CA ALA A 215 24.81 -1.73 -3.36
C ALA A 215 24.68 -3.23 -3.01
N GLU A 216 24.85 -3.58 -1.74
CA GLU A 216 24.72 -4.96 -1.23
C GLU A 216 23.29 -5.48 -1.41
N LEU A 217 22.28 -4.73 -0.95
CA LEU A 217 20.87 -5.14 -1.06
C LEU A 217 20.42 -5.35 -2.51
N ARG A 218 20.99 -4.61 -3.44
CA ARG A 218 20.67 -4.76 -4.86
C ARG A 218 21.32 -5.98 -5.50
N GLY A 219 22.40 -6.51 -4.90
CA GLY A 219 23.11 -7.68 -5.43
C GLY A 219 23.48 -7.57 -6.91
N GLY A 220 23.85 -6.36 -7.39
CA GLY A 220 24.18 -6.09 -8.79
C GLY A 220 23.00 -6.04 -9.76
N ARG A 221 21.76 -6.24 -9.32
CA ARG A 221 20.56 -6.15 -10.18
C ARG A 221 20.20 -4.69 -10.44
N ARG A 222 20.27 -4.26 -11.70
CA ARG A 222 19.67 -2.98 -12.15
C ARG A 222 18.20 -3.19 -12.43
N VAL A 223 17.36 -2.95 -11.44
CA VAL A 223 15.91 -2.84 -11.65
C VAL A 223 15.59 -1.38 -12.01
N ALA A 224 14.94 -1.16 -13.14
CA ALA A 224 14.47 0.17 -13.51
C ALA A 224 13.44 0.66 -12.48
N PRO A 225 13.41 1.96 -12.14
CA PRO A 225 12.35 2.54 -11.33
C PRO A 225 10.98 2.22 -11.98
N GLY A 226 10.05 1.69 -11.18
CA GLY A 226 8.73 1.28 -11.67
C GLY A 226 8.66 -0.12 -12.29
N GLY A 227 9.78 -0.85 -12.47
CA GLY A 227 9.78 -2.20 -13.08
C GLY A 227 9.15 -3.32 -12.23
N ALA A 228 8.72 -3.01 -11.02
CA ALA A 228 8.08 -3.98 -10.12
C ALA A 228 6.57 -3.71 -9.93
N VAL A 229 5.97 -2.90 -10.78
CA VAL A 229 4.54 -2.57 -10.76
C VAL A 229 3.92 -2.75 -12.15
N ALA A 230 2.62 -2.91 -12.19
CA ALA A 230 1.81 -2.89 -13.39
C ALA A 230 0.54 -2.07 -13.14
N GLY A 231 -0.12 -1.62 -14.17
CA GLY A 231 -1.41 -0.95 -14.12
C GLY A 231 -2.47 -1.68 -14.94
N LEU A 232 -3.64 -1.08 -15.03
CA LEU A 232 -4.70 -1.52 -15.92
C LEU A 232 -4.91 -0.44 -16.99
N ASP A 233 -5.00 -0.87 -18.24
CA ASP A 233 -5.46 0.00 -19.33
C ASP A 233 -6.85 0.54 -19.01
N GLY A 234 -7.02 1.87 -19.10
CA GLY A 234 -8.22 2.56 -18.64
C GLY A 234 -8.30 2.85 -17.13
N GLY A 235 -7.23 2.56 -16.38
CA GLY A 235 -7.07 2.92 -14.96
C GLY A 235 -7.44 1.81 -13.98
N MET A 236 -6.94 1.96 -12.76
CA MET A 236 -7.12 0.99 -11.68
C MET A 236 -8.56 0.89 -11.16
N SER A 237 -9.40 1.89 -11.42
CA SER A 237 -10.83 1.84 -11.07
C SER A 237 -11.58 0.68 -11.74
N ARG A 238 -11.08 0.17 -12.88
CA ARG A 238 -11.65 -1.02 -13.54
C ARG A 238 -11.67 -2.26 -12.63
N LEU A 239 -10.68 -2.37 -11.73
CA LEU A 239 -10.68 -3.44 -10.74
C LEU A 239 -11.88 -3.32 -9.78
N VAL A 240 -12.21 -2.09 -9.37
CA VAL A 240 -13.36 -1.82 -8.50
C VAL A 240 -14.66 -2.15 -9.22
N ASP A 241 -14.78 -1.72 -10.49
CA ASP A 241 -15.97 -1.98 -11.31
C ASP A 241 -16.20 -3.49 -11.48
N ALA A 242 -15.14 -4.26 -11.79
CA ALA A 242 -15.22 -5.71 -11.94
C ALA A 242 -15.54 -6.43 -10.63
N LEU A 243 -14.94 -5.99 -9.50
CA LEU A 243 -15.29 -6.50 -8.18
C LEU A 243 -16.76 -6.23 -7.86
N HIS A 244 -17.27 -5.03 -8.15
CA HIS A 244 -18.66 -4.67 -7.89
C HIS A 244 -19.63 -5.55 -8.68
N VAL A 245 -19.38 -5.77 -9.97
CA VAL A 245 -20.17 -6.68 -10.80
C VAL A 245 -20.17 -8.08 -10.20
N LYS A 246 -18.99 -8.61 -9.89
CA LYS A 246 -18.88 -9.97 -9.35
C LYS A 246 -19.55 -10.13 -7.98
N LEU A 247 -19.46 -9.14 -7.11
CA LEU A 247 -20.14 -9.11 -5.82
C LEU A 247 -21.67 -9.07 -5.97
N THR A 248 -22.16 -8.28 -6.93
CA THR A 248 -23.58 -8.21 -7.27
C THR A 248 -24.11 -9.56 -7.76
N ASP A 249 -23.36 -10.24 -8.65
CA ASP A 249 -23.70 -11.57 -9.15
C ASP A 249 -23.76 -12.63 -8.02
N LEU A 250 -22.95 -12.45 -6.98
CA LEU A 250 -22.96 -13.30 -5.78
C LEU A 250 -23.99 -12.88 -4.73
N GLY A 251 -24.81 -11.87 -5.00
CA GLY A 251 -25.87 -11.41 -4.09
C GLY A 251 -25.38 -10.58 -2.91
N VAL A 252 -24.15 -10.03 -2.96
CA VAL A 252 -23.61 -9.15 -1.92
C VAL A 252 -24.32 -7.80 -1.97
N GLU A 253 -24.84 -7.36 -0.83
CA GLU A 253 -25.44 -6.05 -0.69
C GLU A 253 -24.36 -4.99 -0.40
N VAL A 254 -24.34 -3.91 -1.19
CA VAL A 254 -23.39 -2.79 -1.01
C VAL A 254 -24.16 -1.53 -0.68
N ARG A 255 -23.91 -0.95 0.49
CA ARG A 255 -24.52 0.30 0.96
C ARG A 255 -23.45 1.39 1.06
N THR A 256 -23.53 2.39 0.22
CA THR A 256 -22.72 3.61 0.25
C THR A 256 -23.42 4.73 0.99
N GLY A 257 -22.65 5.69 1.55
CA GLY A 257 -23.21 6.73 2.42
C GLY A 257 -23.66 6.20 3.79
N TRP A 258 -23.15 5.04 4.21
CA TRP A 258 -23.48 4.37 5.47
C TRP A 258 -22.28 4.34 6.44
N PRO A 259 -21.99 5.47 7.10
CA PRO A 259 -20.89 5.52 8.07
C PRO A 259 -21.26 4.68 9.30
N VAL A 260 -20.40 3.72 9.62
CA VAL A 260 -20.49 2.94 10.85
C VAL A 260 -19.90 3.77 11.99
N THR A 261 -20.68 3.92 13.05
CA THR A 261 -20.33 4.74 14.22
C THR A 261 -19.89 3.91 15.42
N ALA A 262 -20.40 2.67 15.55
CA ALA A 262 -20.03 1.75 16.62
C ALA A 262 -20.25 0.28 16.22
N ILE A 263 -19.53 -0.61 16.90
CA ILE A 263 -19.74 -2.05 16.90
C ILE A 263 -19.99 -2.45 18.36
N GLU A 264 -21.04 -3.20 18.60
CA GLU A 264 -21.41 -3.63 19.94
C GLU A 264 -21.61 -5.15 19.98
N ARG A 265 -21.28 -5.79 21.11
CA ARG A 265 -21.65 -7.18 21.31
C ARG A 265 -23.16 -7.27 21.56
N ALA A 266 -23.80 -8.22 20.89
CA ALA A 266 -25.20 -8.60 21.12
C ALA A 266 -25.26 -9.95 21.84
N ASP A 267 -26.45 -10.41 22.25
CA ASP A 267 -26.66 -11.73 22.87
C ASP A 267 -26.14 -12.85 21.96
N ARG A 268 -26.29 -12.67 20.65
CA ARG A 268 -25.68 -13.50 19.62
C ARG A 268 -25.02 -12.59 18.58
N GLY A 269 -23.71 -12.78 18.35
CA GLY A 269 -22.96 -12.04 17.35
C GLY A 269 -22.76 -10.55 17.71
N TRP A 270 -23.05 -9.69 16.76
CA TRP A 270 -22.72 -8.28 16.79
C TRP A 270 -23.87 -7.40 16.33
N ARG A 271 -23.92 -6.20 16.87
CA ARG A 271 -24.73 -5.09 16.37
C ARG A 271 -23.83 -4.03 15.78
N VAL A 272 -24.03 -3.74 14.50
CA VAL A 272 -23.29 -2.69 13.78
C VAL A 272 -24.20 -1.46 13.69
N ARG A 273 -23.76 -0.37 14.30
CA ARG A 273 -24.45 0.91 14.29
C ARG A 273 -24.08 1.71 13.06
N ALA A 274 -24.99 1.84 12.15
CA ALA A 274 -24.96 2.70 10.98
C ALA A 274 -26.36 3.30 10.82
N GLY A 275 -26.70 4.03 9.78
CA GLY A 275 -28.06 4.62 9.65
C GLY A 275 -29.18 3.81 10.30
N ASP A 276 -29.37 2.54 9.90
CA ASP A 276 -30.13 1.53 10.63
C ASP A 276 -29.17 0.54 11.30
N ASP A 277 -29.54 0.00 12.46
CA ASP A 277 -28.75 -1.02 13.15
C ASP A 277 -28.82 -2.36 12.40
N LEU A 278 -27.66 -2.95 12.12
CA LEU A 278 -27.58 -4.27 11.50
C LEU A 278 -27.08 -5.31 12.52
N ALA A 279 -27.75 -6.47 12.52
CA ALA A 279 -27.28 -7.64 13.24
C ALA A 279 -26.36 -8.47 12.34
N ALA A 280 -25.22 -8.90 12.86
CA ALA A 280 -24.25 -9.72 12.17
C ALA A 280 -23.74 -10.84 13.07
N ASP A 281 -23.45 -12.00 12.50
CA ASP A 281 -22.78 -13.09 13.20
C ASP A 281 -21.25 -12.87 13.19
N VAL A 282 -20.76 -12.25 12.10
CA VAL A 282 -19.34 -11.89 11.92
C VAL A 282 -19.25 -10.45 11.41
N VAL A 283 -18.25 -9.71 11.90
CA VAL A 283 -17.90 -8.37 11.42
C VAL A 283 -16.46 -8.36 10.92
N VAL A 284 -16.27 -7.90 9.69
CA VAL A 284 -14.95 -7.65 9.10
C VAL A 284 -14.70 -6.16 9.06
N VAL A 285 -13.65 -5.69 9.73
CA VAL A 285 -13.28 -4.26 9.76
C VAL A 285 -12.17 -4.02 8.74
N ALA A 286 -12.52 -3.41 7.62
CA ALA A 286 -11.64 -3.16 6.47
C ALA A 286 -11.49 -1.66 6.16
N VAL A 287 -11.32 -0.87 7.20
CA VAL A 287 -11.13 0.59 7.15
C VAL A 287 -9.71 0.97 7.56
N PRO A 288 -9.23 2.22 7.28
CA PRO A 288 -7.93 2.68 7.74
C PRO A 288 -7.76 2.54 9.26
N GLU A 289 -6.50 2.31 9.72
CA GLU A 289 -6.17 2.01 11.12
C GLU A 289 -6.84 2.92 12.14
N ALA A 290 -6.78 4.24 11.94
CA ALA A 290 -7.38 5.20 12.87
C ALA A 290 -8.89 5.04 13.01
N ALA A 291 -9.59 4.62 11.97
CA ALA A 291 -11.02 4.32 12.01
C ALA A 291 -11.28 2.94 12.64
N ALA A 292 -10.47 1.95 12.28
CA ALA A 292 -10.54 0.62 12.87
C ALA A 292 -10.34 0.67 14.38
N ARG A 293 -9.32 1.39 14.86
CA ARG A 293 -9.04 1.56 16.28
C ARG A 293 -10.22 2.15 17.03
N ARG A 294 -10.82 3.25 16.51
CA ARG A 294 -12.03 3.86 17.13
C ARG A 294 -13.22 2.90 17.24
N LEU A 295 -13.42 2.03 16.26
CA LEU A 295 -14.52 1.07 16.25
C LEU A 295 -14.26 -0.12 17.17
N LEU A 296 -13.00 -0.57 17.27
CA LEU A 296 -12.64 -1.80 17.98
C LEU A 296 -12.27 -1.58 19.44
N GLU A 297 -11.70 -0.42 19.81
CA GLU A 297 -11.26 -0.10 21.18
C GLU A 297 -12.35 -0.36 22.23
N PRO A 298 -13.66 -0.03 22.01
CA PRO A 298 -14.72 -0.31 22.98
C PRO A 298 -15.03 -1.81 23.18
N VAL A 299 -14.69 -2.67 22.22
CA VAL A 299 -15.08 -4.10 22.21
C VAL A 299 -13.90 -5.06 22.29
N VAL A 300 -12.67 -4.55 22.08
CA VAL A 300 -11.39 -5.29 22.17
C VAL A 300 -10.43 -4.50 23.05
N PRO A 301 -10.43 -4.74 24.39
CA PRO A 301 -9.68 -3.91 25.34
C PRO A 301 -8.15 -3.93 25.25
N ALA A 302 -7.56 -4.74 24.38
CA ALA A 302 -6.11 -4.91 24.23
C ALA A 302 -5.64 -4.68 22.79
N LEU A 303 -6.02 -3.54 22.20
CA LEU A 303 -5.48 -3.07 20.91
C LEU A 303 -4.28 -2.13 21.15
N ASP A 304 -3.21 -2.64 21.77
CA ASP A 304 -1.92 -1.94 21.91
C ASP A 304 -0.99 -2.21 20.74
#